data_b4a0ab0367c7243aa6a20a40a3e0a3ec
#
_entry.id   b4a0ab0367c7243aa6a20a40a3e0a3ec
#
_cell.length_a   1.000
_cell.length_b   1.000
_cell.length_c   1.000
_cell.angle_alpha   90.00
_cell.angle_beta   90.00
_cell.angle_gamma   90.00
#
_symmetry.space_group_name_H-M   'P 1'
#
loop_
_entity.id
_entity.type
_entity.pdbx_description
1 polymer ?
#
loop_
_entity_poly.entity_id
_entity_poly.type
_entity_poly.pdbx_seq_one_letter_code
_entity_poly.pdbx_strand_id
1 'polypeptide(L)'
;MFSYYGKLSTQFYNVTKPVGHSINGDIEYYLERLHGTDGKILEPAVGSGRFIIPLLNQGYDVDGIDYSAHMLASCRKRCHERGLNPNLYEAHLSQFSLPEKYEAIVMPTGSFCLIDEYDDAISALTNFYQHLVPGGRLIVDLQLPVDWHTGDISTISYPLSNDEGIVLENKSIEIDWVNQTTRSLLKYEKWRHGKLVDTELEEFVMRWYGIEEFSMLLEKIGFTQITCSANYMFKKAPSKETRLVTFEATRL
;
A
#
# COMPACT_ATOMS: atom_id res chain seq x y z
N MET A 1 5.86 12.81 19.56
CA MET A 1 4.69 12.19 18.91
C MET A 1 5.01 12.06 17.44
N PHE A 2 4.83 10.90 16.87
CA PHE A 2 5.17 10.62 15.47
C PHE A 2 4.02 11.00 14.55
N SER A 3 4.32 11.43 13.32
CA SER A 3 3.32 11.58 12.26
C SER A 3 3.05 10.24 11.57
N TYR A 4 1.98 10.15 10.79
CA TYR A 4 1.69 9.03 9.91
C TYR A 4 1.29 9.57 8.55
N TYR A 5 2.13 9.37 7.55
CA TYR A 5 1.97 9.94 6.21
C TYR A 5 1.51 11.41 6.25
N GLY A 6 2.30 12.24 6.93
CA GLY A 6 2.02 13.65 7.11
C GLY A 6 2.32 14.46 5.85
N LYS A 7 2.56 15.76 6.02
CA LYS A 7 2.75 16.69 4.91
C LYS A 7 4.07 16.44 4.15
N LEU A 8 5.20 16.29 4.89
CA LEU A 8 6.51 16.10 4.24
C LEU A 8 6.66 14.70 3.68
N SER A 9 6.20 13.68 4.40
CA SER A 9 6.20 12.31 3.88
C SER A 9 5.35 12.19 2.62
N THR A 10 4.16 12.82 2.58
CA THR A 10 3.33 12.90 1.36
C THR A 10 4.07 13.63 0.22
N GLN A 11 4.74 14.76 0.51
CA GLN A 11 5.49 15.48 -0.51
C GLN A 11 6.64 14.64 -1.05
N PHE A 12 7.38 13.95 -0.18
CA PHE A 12 8.47 13.05 -0.55
C PHE A 12 7.95 11.87 -1.39
N TYR A 13 6.85 11.24 -0.95
CA TYR A 13 6.21 10.15 -1.71
C TYR A 13 5.83 10.60 -3.11
N ASN A 14 5.26 11.80 -3.24
CA ASN A 14 4.81 12.34 -4.51
C ASN A 14 5.92 12.52 -5.55
N VAL A 15 7.11 12.90 -5.13
CA VAL A 15 8.24 13.13 -6.04
C VAL A 15 9.03 11.86 -6.33
N THR A 16 9.09 10.94 -5.37
CA THR A 16 9.81 9.66 -5.54
C THR A 16 8.94 8.58 -6.19
N LYS A 17 7.62 8.68 -6.05
CA LYS A 17 6.65 7.73 -6.61
C LYS A 17 5.56 8.48 -7.38
N PRO A 18 5.87 9.05 -8.55
CA PRO A 18 4.89 9.76 -9.36
C PRO A 18 3.79 8.83 -9.84
N VAL A 19 2.69 9.42 -10.33
CA VAL A 19 1.56 8.69 -10.91
C VAL A 19 2.05 7.73 -11.99
N GLY A 20 1.64 6.46 -11.89
CA GLY A 20 2.03 5.44 -12.87
C GLY A 20 3.48 4.95 -12.74
N HIS A 21 4.20 5.35 -11.68
CA HIS A 21 5.52 4.76 -11.39
C HIS A 21 5.36 3.30 -10.98
N SER A 22 5.73 2.40 -11.88
CA SER A 22 5.71 0.97 -11.62
C SER A 22 6.85 0.58 -10.67
N ILE A 23 6.51 -0.11 -9.59
CA ILE A 23 7.46 -0.64 -8.61
C ILE A 23 7.62 -2.13 -8.87
N ASN A 24 8.75 -2.52 -9.42
CA ASN A 24 9.08 -3.91 -9.77
C ASN A 24 8.04 -4.59 -10.70
N GLY A 25 7.28 -3.83 -11.49
CA GLY A 25 6.26 -4.38 -12.39
C GLY A 25 4.87 -4.55 -11.77
N ASP A 26 4.60 -3.89 -10.63
CA ASP A 26 3.32 -4.02 -9.93
C ASP A 26 2.12 -3.57 -10.80
N ILE A 27 2.23 -2.42 -11.46
CA ILE A 27 1.12 -1.90 -12.27
C ILE A 27 0.78 -2.86 -13.41
N GLU A 28 1.77 -3.34 -14.13
CA GLU A 28 1.62 -4.26 -15.26
C GLU A 28 1.01 -5.58 -14.79
N TYR A 29 1.49 -6.13 -13.67
CA TYR A 29 0.96 -7.34 -13.07
C TYR A 29 -0.51 -7.20 -12.70
N TYR A 30 -0.86 -6.15 -11.97
CA TYR A 30 -2.25 -5.94 -11.55
C TYR A 30 -3.19 -5.69 -12.73
N LEU A 31 -2.76 -4.93 -13.75
CA LEU A 31 -3.55 -4.74 -14.98
C LEU A 31 -3.82 -6.07 -15.69
N GLU A 32 -2.82 -6.96 -15.77
CA GLU A 32 -3.01 -8.30 -16.31
C GLU A 32 -4.01 -9.11 -15.47
N ARG A 33 -3.89 -9.05 -14.14
CA ARG A 33 -4.78 -9.79 -13.22
C ARG A 33 -6.20 -9.24 -13.20
N LEU A 34 -6.39 -7.95 -13.48
CA LEU A 34 -7.70 -7.29 -13.58
C LEU A 34 -8.35 -7.42 -14.95
N HIS A 35 -7.66 -8.00 -15.94
CA HIS A 35 -8.26 -8.20 -17.26
C HIS A 35 -9.58 -8.98 -17.16
N GLY A 36 -10.64 -8.45 -17.77
CA GLY A 36 -12.01 -9.01 -17.72
C GLY A 36 -12.78 -8.66 -16.43
N THR A 37 -12.29 -7.75 -15.61
CA THR A 37 -13.06 -7.15 -14.51
C THR A 37 -13.90 -6.01 -15.09
N ASP A 38 -15.23 -6.15 -15.08
CA ASP A 38 -16.18 -5.17 -15.61
C ASP A 38 -16.85 -4.36 -14.49
N GLY A 39 -16.88 -4.90 -13.28
CA GLY A 39 -17.45 -4.27 -12.09
C GLY A 39 -16.48 -3.33 -11.39
N LYS A 40 -16.97 -2.75 -10.30
CA LYS A 40 -16.23 -1.77 -9.50
C LYS A 40 -15.04 -2.39 -8.78
N ILE A 41 -13.96 -1.62 -8.69
CA ILE A 41 -12.72 -1.99 -7.99
C ILE A 41 -12.54 -1.08 -6.79
N LEU A 42 -11.99 -1.60 -5.69
CA LEU A 42 -11.56 -0.82 -4.53
C LEU A 42 -10.04 -0.92 -4.38
N GLU A 43 -9.38 0.23 -4.21
CA GLU A 43 -7.98 0.30 -3.75
C GLU A 43 -7.92 0.78 -2.30
N PRO A 44 -7.77 -0.13 -1.30
CA PRO A 44 -7.44 0.23 0.06
C PRO A 44 -5.99 0.75 0.16
N ALA A 45 -5.74 1.73 1.04
CA ALA A 45 -4.48 2.46 1.16
C ALA A 45 -4.06 3.12 -0.18
N VAL A 46 -5.02 3.82 -0.82
CA VAL A 46 -4.85 4.43 -2.15
C VAL A 46 -3.73 5.48 -2.21
N GLY A 47 -3.31 6.00 -1.05
CA GLY A 47 -2.25 6.98 -0.93
C GLY A 47 -2.52 8.23 -1.76
N SER A 48 -1.52 8.70 -2.47
CA SER A 48 -1.62 9.88 -3.33
C SER A 48 -2.01 9.58 -4.79
N GLY A 49 -2.51 8.36 -5.07
CA GLY A 49 -3.05 7.99 -6.37
C GLY A 49 -2.03 7.45 -7.36
N ARG A 50 -0.90 6.93 -6.91
CA ARG A 50 0.13 6.33 -7.77
C ARG A 50 -0.44 5.22 -8.65
N PHE A 51 -1.28 4.37 -8.05
CA PHE A 51 -1.78 3.15 -8.67
C PHE A 51 -3.23 3.31 -9.18
N ILE A 52 -4.15 3.95 -8.43
CA ILE A 52 -5.55 4.14 -8.87
C ILE A 52 -5.65 4.92 -10.19
N ILE A 53 -4.82 5.96 -10.39
CA ILE A 53 -4.88 6.80 -11.59
C ILE A 53 -4.57 6.01 -12.87
N PRO A 54 -3.55 5.16 -12.95
CA PRO A 54 -3.37 4.21 -14.05
C PRO A 54 -4.60 3.35 -14.35
N LEU A 55 -5.26 2.80 -13.33
CA LEU A 55 -6.46 1.99 -13.53
C LEU A 55 -7.61 2.82 -14.12
N LEU A 56 -7.86 4.01 -13.57
CA LEU A 56 -8.88 4.94 -14.08
C LEU A 56 -8.60 5.34 -15.53
N ASN A 57 -7.33 5.56 -15.92
CA ASN A 57 -6.94 5.87 -17.28
C ASN A 57 -7.15 4.69 -18.26
N GLN A 58 -7.19 3.46 -17.78
CA GLN A 58 -7.55 2.27 -18.55
C GLN A 58 -9.07 2.05 -18.63
N GLY A 59 -9.85 2.91 -17.98
CA GLY A 59 -11.32 2.87 -18.02
C GLY A 59 -11.97 2.03 -16.93
N TYR A 60 -11.21 1.53 -15.95
CA TYR A 60 -11.79 0.86 -14.79
C TYR A 60 -12.54 1.85 -13.89
N ASP A 61 -13.64 1.41 -13.28
CA ASP A 61 -14.35 2.13 -12.22
C ASP A 61 -13.71 1.77 -10.86
N VAL A 62 -12.97 2.71 -10.28
CA VAL A 62 -12.17 2.45 -9.08
C VAL A 62 -12.45 3.47 -8.00
N ASP A 63 -12.78 3.00 -6.80
CA ASP A 63 -12.85 3.80 -5.57
C ASP A 63 -11.57 3.60 -4.74
N GLY A 64 -11.24 4.56 -3.88
CA GLY A 64 -10.07 4.48 -3.00
C GLY A 64 -10.39 4.77 -1.54
N ILE A 65 -9.67 4.11 -0.63
CA ILE A 65 -9.68 4.40 0.81
C ILE A 65 -8.26 4.72 1.25
N ASP A 66 -8.11 5.73 2.11
CA ASP A 66 -6.87 5.98 2.86
C ASP A 66 -7.21 6.61 4.20
N TYR A 67 -6.34 6.44 5.19
CA TYR A 67 -6.48 7.10 6.49
C TYR A 67 -5.84 8.49 6.51
N SER A 68 -4.82 8.74 5.66
CA SER A 68 -4.12 10.02 5.62
C SER A 68 -4.89 11.07 4.80
N ALA A 69 -5.39 12.10 5.48
CA ALA A 69 -6.00 13.25 4.82
C ALA A 69 -5.05 13.95 3.83
N HIS A 70 -3.73 13.97 4.11
CA HIS A 70 -2.72 14.56 3.23
C HIS A 70 -2.56 13.74 1.94
N MET A 71 -2.52 12.42 2.06
CA MET A 71 -2.47 11.52 0.91
C MET A 71 -3.73 11.67 0.05
N LEU A 72 -4.92 11.63 0.65
CA LEU A 72 -6.18 11.81 -0.08
C LEU A 72 -6.30 13.18 -0.75
N ALA A 73 -5.87 14.25 -0.10
CA ALA A 73 -5.85 15.58 -0.69
C ALA A 73 -4.96 15.61 -1.95
N SER A 74 -3.79 14.97 -1.87
CA SER A 74 -2.89 14.82 -3.03
C SER A 74 -3.51 13.96 -4.13
N CYS A 75 -4.17 12.85 -3.78
CA CYS A 75 -4.86 11.97 -4.74
C CYS A 75 -5.97 12.73 -5.47
N ARG A 76 -6.85 13.42 -4.73
CA ARG A 76 -7.93 14.25 -5.32
C ARG A 76 -7.38 15.28 -6.29
N LYS A 77 -6.32 16.01 -5.89
CA LYS A 77 -5.67 17.00 -6.76
C LYS A 77 -5.17 16.39 -8.05
N ARG A 78 -4.43 15.27 -7.95
CA ARG A 78 -3.84 14.58 -9.10
C ARG A 78 -4.89 13.98 -10.04
N CYS A 79 -6.00 13.47 -9.50
CA CYS A 79 -7.16 13.01 -10.28
C CYS A 79 -7.81 14.19 -11.00
N HIS A 80 -8.12 15.27 -10.29
CA HIS A 80 -8.75 16.46 -10.87
C HIS A 80 -7.92 17.06 -12.02
N GLU A 81 -6.60 17.16 -11.88
CA GLU A 81 -5.67 17.64 -12.91
C GLU A 81 -5.71 16.78 -14.20
N ARG A 82 -6.29 15.58 -14.12
CA ARG A 82 -6.44 14.61 -15.24
C ARG A 82 -7.89 14.41 -15.68
N GLY A 83 -8.82 15.19 -15.13
CA GLY A 83 -10.24 15.05 -15.43
C GLY A 83 -10.89 13.78 -14.86
N LEU A 84 -10.25 13.15 -13.85
CA LEU A 84 -10.74 11.96 -13.17
C LEU A 84 -11.44 12.33 -11.88
N ASN A 85 -12.49 11.59 -11.50
CA ASN A 85 -13.29 11.89 -10.32
C ASN A 85 -13.72 10.61 -9.58
N PRO A 86 -12.78 9.80 -9.06
CA PRO A 86 -13.11 8.61 -8.26
C PRO A 86 -13.70 9.00 -6.90
N ASN A 87 -14.47 8.10 -6.28
CA ASN A 87 -14.83 8.26 -4.88
C ASN A 87 -13.61 7.93 -4.01
N LEU A 88 -13.25 8.86 -3.14
CA LEU A 88 -12.12 8.72 -2.22
C LEU A 88 -12.60 8.92 -0.79
N TYR A 89 -12.44 7.88 0.03
CA TYR A 89 -12.96 7.82 1.39
C TYR A 89 -11.82 7.90 2.40
N GLU A 90 -12.01 8.71 3.45
CA GLU A 90 -11.10 8.77 4.60
C GLU A 90 -11.61 7.80 5.67
N ALA A 91 -10.92 6.69 5.85
CA ALA A 91 -11.32 5.66 6.80
C ALA A 91 -10.18 4.72 7.18
N HIS A 92 -10.29 4.10 8.35
CA HIS A 92 -9.46 2.97 8.76
C HIS A 92 -9.91 1.68 8.06
N LEU A 93 -8.95 0.88 7.60
CA LEU A 93 -9.24 -0.36 6.86
C LEU A 93 -9.92 -1.43 7.74
N SER A 94 -9.68 -1.40 9.05
CA SER A 94 -10.34 -2.30 10.01
C SER A 94 -11.81 -1.94 10.30
N GLN A 95 -12.29 -0.74 9.93
CA GLN A 95 -13.58 -0.22 10.40
C GLN A 95 -14.42 0.49 9.32
N PHE A 96 -14.03 0.43 8.05
CA PHE A 96 -14.79 1.11 7.01
C PHE A 96 -16.11 0.39 6.69
N SER A 97 -17.07 1.17 6.22
CA SER A 97 -18.33 0.67 5.65
C SER A 97 -18.69 1.55 4.46
N LEU A 98 -18.74 0.96 3.27
CA LEU A 98 -19.07 1.63 2.03
C LEU A 98 -20.41 1.14 1.48
N PRO A 99 -21.15 1.98 0.73
CA PRO A 99 -22.44 1.59 0.18
C PRO A 99 -22.32 0.57 -0.97
N GLU A 100 -21.15 0.54 -1.62
CA GLU A 100 -20.90 -0.27 -2.80
C GLU A 100 -20.31 -1.65 -2.47
N LYS A 101 -20.47 -2.58 -3.41
CA LYS A 101 -19.75 -3.86 -3.46
C LYS A 101 -18.82 -3.87 -4.68
N TYR A 102 -17.73 -4.60 -4.55
CA TYR A 102 -16.64 -4.55 -5.51
C TYR A 102 -16.40 -5.92 -6.15
N GLU A 103 -16.10 -5.94 -7.43
CA GLU A 103 -15.68 -7.16 -8.13
C GLU A 103 -14.22 -7.50 -7.83
N ALA A 104 -13.40 -6.49 -7.57
CA ALA A 104 -12.04 -6.70 -7.10
C ALA A 104 -11.67 -5.70 -5.99
N ILE A 105 -10.87 -6.15 -5.04
CA ILE A 105 -10.17 -5.32 -4.05
C ILE A 105 -8.67 -5.54 -4.28
N VAL A 106 -7.94 -4.46 -4.52
CA VAL A 106 -6.52 -4.49 -4.90
C VAL A 106 -5.67 -3.68 -3.94
N MET A 107 -4.63 -4.27 -3.37
CA MET A 107 -3.76 -3.62 -2.39
C MET A 107 -2.29 -3.90 -2.71
N PRO A 108 -1.67 -3.10 -3.62
CA PRO A 108 -0.33 -3.35 -4.13
C PRO A 108 0.78 -2.94 -3.14
N THR A 109 2.00 -3.38 -3.46
CA THR A 109 3.28 -2.97 -2.84
C THR A 109 3.41 -3.20 -1.33
N GLY A 110 2.64 -4.16 -0.79
CA GLY A 110 2.74 -4.53 0.63
C GLY A 110 2.08 -3.53 1.58
N SER A 111 1.19 -2.68 1.10
CA SER A 111 0.47 -1.71 1.95
C SER A 111 -0.34 -2.37 3.06
N PHE A 112 -0.76 -3.63 2.88
CA PHE A 112 -1.42 -4.42 3.92
C PHE A 112 -0.55 -4.61 5.16
N CYS A 113 0.76 -4.69 4.98
CA CYS A 113 1.72 -4.83 6.07
C CYS A 113 1.79 -3.60 7.00
N LEU A 114 1.21 -2.45 6.61
CA LEU A 114 1.08 -1.26 7.45
C LEU A 114 0.00 -1.39 8.53
N ILE A 115 -0.83 -2.42 8.46
CA ILE A 115 -1.76 -2.77 9.55
C ILE A 115 -0.98 -3.62 10.55
N ASP A 116 -0.36 -2.94 11.52
CA ASP A 116 0.59 -3.54 12.47
C ASP A 116 -0.09 -4.36 13.57
N GLU A 117 -1.33 -4.03 13.95
CA GLU A 117 -2.10 -4.79 14.91
C GLU A 117 -2.80 -5.98 14.23
N TYR A 118 -2.59 -7.19 14.79
CA TYR A 118 -3.10 -8.44 14.22
C TYR A 118 -4.63 -8.49 14.13
N ASP A 119 -5.33 -8.02 15.18
CA ASP A 119 -6.79 -8.02 15.20
C ASP A 119 -7.38 -7.02 14.19
N ASP A 120 -6.70 -5.89 13.97
CA ASP A 120 -7.08 -4.92 12.93
C ASP A 120 -6.87 -5.50 11.53
N ALA A 121 -5.82 -6.29 11.32
CA ALA A 121 -5.59 -6.97 10.05
C ALA A 121 -6.69 -8.00 9.74
N ILE A 122 -7.11 -8.80 10.73
CA ILE A 122 -8.25 -9.72 10.57
C ILE A 122 -9.54 -8.95 10.28
N SER A 123 -9.76 -7.84 10.98
CA SER A 123 -10.92 -6.97 10.77
C SER A 123 -10.93 -6.38 9.37
N ALA A 124 -9.77 -5.91 8.87
CA ALA A 124 -9.61 -5.39 7.51
C ALA A 124 -9.91 -6.47 6.45
N LEU A 125 -9.35 -7.66 6.57
CA LEU A 125 -9.63 -8.78 5.65
C LEU A 125 -11.11 -9.19 5.68
N THR A 126 -11.73 -9.17 6.86
CA THR A 126 -13.16 -9.43 7.01
C THR A 126 -14.01 -8.36 6.31
N ASN A 127 -13.62 -7.09 6.45
CA ASN A 127 -14.25 -5.98 5.75
C ASN A 127 -14.07 -6.11 4.23
N PHE A 128 -12.90 -6.49 3.75
CA PHE A 128 -12.67 -6.74 2.33
C PHE A 128 -13.60 -7.86 1.82
N TYR A 129 -13.65 -8.98 2.55
CA TYR A 129 -14.55 -10.07 2.19
C TYR A 129 -16.00 -9.61 2.10
N GLN A 130 -16.48 -8.84 3.09
CA GLN A 130 -17.85 -8.35 3.12
C GLN A 130 -18.15 -7.36 1.98
N HIS A 131 -17.17 -6.59 1.51
CA HIS A 131 -17.34 -5.61 0.44
C HIS A 131 -17.13 -6.18 -0.97
N LEU A 132 -16.65 -7.40 -1.12
CA LEU A 132 -16.62 -8.08 -2.42
C LEU A 132 -18.03 -8.58 -2.80
N VAL A 133 -18.34 -8.65 -4.08
CA VAL A 133 -19.49 -9.42 -4.59
C VAL A 133 -19.19 -10.92 -4.51
N PRO A 134 -20.20 -11.84 -4.51
CA PRO A 134 -19.95 -13.27 -4.73
C PRO A 134 -19.16 -13.48 -6.03
N GLY A 135 -18.09 -14.28 -5.97
CA GLY A 135 -17.14 -14.45 -7.09
C GLY A 135 -16.10 -13.33 -7.22
N GLY A 136 -16.23 -12.27 -6.43
CA GLY A 136 -15.24 -11.17 -6.41
C GLY A 136 -13.90 -11.57 -5.82
N ARG A 137 -12.84 -10.84 -6.18
CA ARG A 137 -11.45 -11.21 -5.89
C ARG A 137 -10.74 -10.19 -5.01
N LEU A 138 -9.99 -10.69 -4.04
CA LEU A 138 -8.96 -9.94 -3.33
C LEU A 138 -7.61 -10.21 -3.99
N ILE A 139 -6.85 -9.15 -4.29
CA ILE A 139 -5.46 -9.24 -4.75
C ILE A 139 -4.63 -8.34 -3.83
N VAL A 140 -3.75 -8.93 -3.02
CA VAL A 140 -3.03 -8.22 -1.96
C VAL A 140 -1.57 -8.63 -1.91
N ASP A 141 -0.70 -7.64 -1.76
CA ASP A 141 0.73 -7.86 -1.62
C ASP A 141 1.16 -7.88 -0.15
N LEU A 142 2.10 -8.77 0.15
CA LEU A 142 2.81 -8.80 1.42
C LEU A 142 4.31 -8.66 1.18
N GLN A 143 4.97 -7.85 2.01
CA GLN A 143 6.42 -7.75 2.05
C GLN A 143 6.99 -8.70 3.11
N LEU A 144 8.09 -9.36 2.75
CA LEU A 144 8.84 -10.23 3.65
C LEU A 144 10.12 -9.51 4.10
N PRO A 145 10.48 -9.52 5.39
CA PRO A 145 11.62 -8.75 5.91
C PRO A 145 12.97 -9.45 5.70
N VAL A 146 13.19 -10.08 4.53
CA VAL A 146 14.37 -10.92 4.28
C VAL A 146 15.70 -10.16 4.28
N ASP A 147 15.68 -8.86 3.95
CA ASP A 147 16.87 -8.00 3.93
C ASP A 147 16.80 -6.90 5.00
N TRP A 148 15.93 -7.05 6.00
CA TRP A 148 15.76 -6.04 7.03
C TRP A 148 16.67 -6.35 8.23
N HIS A 149 17.53 -5.41 8.64
CA HIS A 149 18.45 -5.59 9.76
C HIS A 149 18.36 -4.40 10.74
N THR A 150 18.32 -4.71 12.02
CA THR A 150 18.37 -3.68 13.07
C THR A 150 19.67 -2.89 12.99
N GLY A 151 19.54 -1.57 13.05
CA GLY A 151 20.67 -0.64 13.01
C GLY A 151 21.04 -0.13 11.62
N ASP A 152 20.44 -0.67 10.56
CA ASP A 152 20.64 -0.15 9.21
C ASP A 152 20.13 1.30 9.10
N ILE A 153 20.92 2.13 8.44
CA ILE A 153 20.57 3.53 8.17
C ILE A 153 20.74 3.77 6.67
N SER A 154 19.70 4.30 6.05
CA SER A 154 19.75 4.77 4.66
C SER A 154 19.32 6.22 4.57
N THR A 155 19.90 6.96 3.64
CA THR A 155 19.56 8.37 3.39
C THR A 155 19.31 8.58 1.91
N ILE A 156 18.16 9.17 1.61
CA ILE A 156 17.78 9.52 0.23
C ILE A 156 17.51 11.02 0.18
N SER A 157 18.14 11.71 -0.79
CA SER A 157 17.89 13.13 -1.03
C SER A 157 17.19 13.31 -2.36
N TYR A 158 16.16 14.14 -2.37
CA TYR A 158 15.41 14.44 -3.59
C TYR A 158 15.28 15.95 -3.79
N PRO A 159 15.76 16.51 -4.92
CA PRO A 159 15.60 17.91 -5.24
C PRO A 159 14.13 18.21 -5.61
N LEU A 160 13.58 19.28 -5.05
CA LEU A 160 12.26 19.81 -5.40
C LEU A 160 12.36 20.96 -6.40
N SER A 161 13.43 21.73 -6.30
CA SER A 161 13.82 22.82 -7.21
C SER A 161 15.34 23.03 -7.13
N ASN A 162 15.86 24.08 -7.78
CA ASN A 162 17.29 24.44 -7.68
C ASN A 162 17.71 24.80 -6.25
N ASP A 163 16.76 25.27 -5.43
CA ASP A 163 17.05 25.82 -4.10
C ASP A 163 16.42 25.01 -2.95
N GLU A 164 15.56 24.04 -3.26
CA GLU A 164 14.86 23.22 -2.29
C GLU A 164 15.06 21.73 -2.52
N GLY A 165 15.12 20.97 -1.43
CA GLY A 165 15.13 19.50 -1.44
C GLY A 165 14.54 18.92 -0.18
N ILE A 166 14.19 17.64 -0.25
CA ILE A 166 13.81 16.81 0.89
C ILE A 166 14.84 15.71 1.06
N VAL A 167 15.24 15.51 2.30
CA VAL A 167 16.08 14.38 2.72
C VAL A 167 15.23 13.46 3.57
N LEU A 168 15.23 12.19 3.26
CA LEU A 168 14.68 11.12 4.11
C LEU A 168 15.86 10.33 4.69
N GLU A 169 15.94 10.28 6.02
CA GLU A 169 16.72 9.30 6.74
C GLU A 169 15.79 8.19 7.25
N ASN A 170 16.06 6.96 6.86
CA ASN A 170 15.38 5.77 7.36
C ASN A 170 16.35 5.00 8.25
N LYS A 171 15.97 4.79 9.51
CA LYS A 171 16.73 4.02 10.50
C LYS A 171 15.92 2.82 10.96
N SER A 172 16.43 1.62 10.72
CA SER A 172 15.87 0.36 11.21
C SER A 172 16.10 0.22 12.72
N ILE A 173 15.04 0.16 13.52
CA ILE A 173 15.12 0.20 14.98
C ILE A 173 15.08 -1.20 15.57
N GLU A 174 14.08 -1.99 15.20
CA GLU A 174 13.78 -3.26 15.84
C GLU A 174 13.07 -4.21 14.89
N ILE A 175 13.41 -5.50 14.99
CA ILE A 175 12.58 -6.59 14.47
C ILE A 175 12.05 -7.40 15.63
N ASP A 176 10.74 -7.44 15.81
CA ASP A 176 10.05 -8.23 16.82
C ASP A 176 9.56 -9.53 16.21
N TRP A 177 10.28 -10.62 16.48
CA TRP A 177 9.95 -11.94 15.94
C TRP A 177 8.71 -12.56 16.58
N VAL A 178 8.32 -12.11 17.78
CA VAL A 178 7.15 -12.63 18.49
C VAL A 178 5.87 -12.04 17.91
N ASN A 179 5.86 -10.71 17.73
CA ASN A 179 4.73 -9.98 17.17
C ASN A 179 4.80 -9.84 15.65
N GLN A 180 5.83 -10.39 14.99
CA GLN A 180 6.02 -10.33 13.54
C GLN A 180 6.00 -8.90 12.99
N THR A 181 6.70 -7.97 13.64
CA THR A 181 6.77 -6.57 13.20
C THR A 181 8.21 -6.09 13.02
N THR A 182 8.42 -5.22 12.05
CA THR A 182 9.61 -4.38 11.94
C THR A 182 9.25 -2.95 12.26
N ARG A 183 10.18 -2.23 12.92
CA ARG A 183 10.01 -0.83 13.29
C ARG A 183 11.16 -0.01 12.76
N SER A 184 10.85 1.04 12.04
CA SER A 184 11.81 2.03 11.53
C SER A 184 11.40 3.44 11.95
N LEU A 185 12.38 4.34 12.04
CA LEU A 185 12.14 5.78 12.14
C LEU A 185 12.46 6.43 10.80
N LEU A 186 11.49 7.14 10.27
CA LEU A 186 11.60 7.91 9.04
C LEU A 186 11.66 9.40 9.41
N LYS A 187 12.83 10.01 9.22
CA LYS A 187 13.00 11.44 9.46
C LYS A 187 13.05 12.16 8.12
N TYR A 188 12.05 13.00 7.87
CA TYR A 188 11.98 13.88 6.71
C TYR A 188 12.48 15.27 7.08
N GLU A 189 13.38 15.82 6.28
CA GLU A 189 13.92 17.16 6.44
C GLU A 189 13.79 17.92 5.13
N LYS A 190 13.12 19.07 5.18
CA LYS A 190 13.03 19.99 4.04
C LYS A 190 14.05 21.09 4.18
N TRP A 191 14.86 21.25 3.15
CA TRP A 191 15.94 22.22 3.08
C TRP A 191 15.67 23.25 2.00
N ARG A 192 15.95 24.52 2.30
CA ARG A 192 15.89 25.65 1.34
C ARG A 192 17.12 26.53 1.51
N HIS A 193 17.85 26.78 0.42
CA HIS A 193 19.10 27.57 0.42
C HIS A 193 20.09 27.10 1.52
N GLY A 194 20.24 25.78 1.69
CA GLY A 194 21.14 25.19 2.68
C GLY A 194 20.68 25.31 4.14
N LYS A 195 19.44 25.74 4.39
CA LYS A 195 18.86 25.84 5.74
C LYS A 195 17.70 24.87 5.90
N LEU A 196 17.63 24.21 7.05
CA LEU A 196 16.48 23.39 7.45
C LEU A 196 15.27 24.30 7.65
N VAL A 197 14.17 24.05 6.94
CA VAL A 197 12.95 24.86 6.99
C VAL A 197 11.75 24.10 7.56
N ASP A 198 11.76 22.77 7.50
CA ASP A 198 10.70 21.94 8.06
C ASP A 198 11.23 20.53 8.35
N THR A 199 10.64 19.84 9.33
CA THR A 199 11.01 18.47 9.66
C THR A 199 9.78 17.68 10.14
N GLU A 200 9.76 16.39 9.81
CA GLU A 200 8.72 15.46 10.22
C GLU A 200 9.36 14.12 10.61
N LEU A 201 8.90 13.55 11.71
CA LEU A 201 9.35 12.25 12.19
C LEU A 201 8.17 11.29 12.21
N GLU A 202 8.34 10.16 11.55
CA GLU A 202 7.36 9.09 11.43
C GLU A 202 7.91 7.80 12.03
N GLU A 203 7.13 7.12 12.85
CA GLU A 203 7.38 5.74 13.23
C GLU A 203 6.70 4.85 12.20
N PHE A 204 7.50 4.04 11.52
CA PHE A 204 7.04 3.19 10.43
C PHE A 204 7.11 1.73 10.88
N VAL A 205 5.95 1.18 11.19
CA VAL A 205 5.81 -0.22 11.61
C VAL A 205 5.21 -1.02 10.47
N MET A 206 5.79 -2.19 10.21
CA MET A 206 5.26 -3.13 9.23
C MET A 206 5.16 -4.52 9.87
N ARG A 207 3.99 -5.14 9.73
CA ARG A 207 3.77 -6.54 10.09
C ARG A 207 4.02 -7.43 8.88
N TRP A 208 4.76 -8.52 9.07
CA TRP A 208 4.84 -9.56 8.04
C TRP A 208 4.04 -10.80 8.44
N TYR A 209 3.77 -11.63 7.45
CA TYR A 209 3.04 -12.89 7.61
C TYR A 209 3.82 -14.02 6.96
N GLY A 210 3.80 -15.20 7.56
CA GLY A 210 4.18 -16.42 6.89
C GLY A 210 3.21 -16.73 5.74
N ILE A 211 3.71 -17.35 4.67
CA ILE A 211 2.91 -17.62 3.47
C ILE A 211 1.72 -18.54 3.78
N GLU A 212 1.98 -19.63 4.51
CA GLU A 212 0.91 -20.55 4.91
C GLU A 212 -0.01 -19.94 5.96
N GLU A 213 0.53 -19.14 6.89
CA GLU A 213 -0.24 -18.39 7.87
C GLU A 213 -1.28 -17.48 7.19
N PHE A 214 -0.86 -16.69 6.20
CA PHE A 214 -1.77 -15.79 5.51
C PHE A 214 -2.80 -16.54 4.66
N SER A 215 -2.43 -17.65 4.04
CA SER A 215 -3.37 -18.55 3.36
C SER A 215 -4.44 -19.06 4.33
N MET A 216 -4.05 -19.55 5.50
CA MET A 216 -4.98 -20.03 6.52
C MET A 216 -5.88 -18.91 7.07
N LEU A 217 -5.36 -17.67 7.18
CA LEU A 217 -6.19 -16.52 7.56
C LEU A 217 -7.27 -16.23 6.53
N LEU A 218 -6.92 -16.23 5.25
CA LEU A 218 -7.88 -16.03 4.15
C LEU A 218 -8.94 -17.14 4.14
N GLU A 219 -8.54 -18.41 4.28
CA GLU A 219 -9.47 -19.55 4.37
C GLU A 219 -10.42 -19.42 5.55
N LYS A 220 -9.91 -19.05 6.73
CA LYS A 220 -10.71 -18.87 7.95
C LYS A 220 -11.77 -17.78 7.80
N ILE A 221 -11.50 -16.73 7.02
CA ILE A 221 -12.46 -15.65 6.73
C ILE A 221 -13.52 -16.11 5.72
N GLY A 222 -13.22 -17.11 4.89
CA GLY A 222 -14.13 -17.67 3.90
C GLY A 222 -13.68 -17.52 2.45
N PHE A 223 -12.50 -16.99 2.22
CA PHE A 223 -11.92 -16.94 0.87
C PHE A 223 -11.56 -18.33 0.36
N THR A 224 -11.65 -18.49 -0.95
CA THR A 224 -11.33 -19.74 -1.66
C THR A 224 -10.44 -19.45 -2.86
N GLN A 225 -10.00 -20.49 -3.58
CA GLN A 225 -9.14 -20.39 -4.76
C GLN A 225 -7.88 -19.54 -4.50
N ILE A 226 -7.31 -19.69 -3.30
CA ILE A 226 -6.17 -18.91 -2.86
C ILE A 226 -4.93 -19.31 -3.66
N THR A 227 -4.25 -18.31 -4.23
CA THR A 227 -2.96 -18.47 -4.90
C THR A 227 -1.94 -17.50 -4.32
N CYS A 228 -0.67 -17.88 -4.30
CA CYS A 228 0.44 -17.04 -3.90
C CYS A 228 1.45 -16.97 -5.03
N SER A 229 1.85 -15.77 -5.41
CA SER A 229 2.77 -15.49 -6.52
C SER A 229 3.96 -14.67 -6.04
N ALA A 230 5.18 -15.07 -6.40
CA ALA A 230 6.38 -14.35 -6.01
C ALA A 230 6.75 -13.23 -6.99
N ASN A 231 7.09 -12.03 -6.47
CA ASN A 231 7.71 -10.94 -7.21
C ASN A 231 6.98 -10.61 -8.53
N TYR A 232 5.65 -10.45 -8.47
CA TYR A 232 4.78 -10.13 -9.62
C TYR A 232 4.89 -11.10 -10.80
N MET A 233 5.13 -12.36 -10.53
CA MET A 233 5.10 -13.44 -11.54
C MET A 233 4.00 -14.44 -11.17
N PHE A 234 2.88 -14.41 -11.88
CA PHE A 234 1.69 -15.20 -11.56
C PHE A 234 2.02 -16.70 -11.40
N LYS A 235 1.58 -17.27 -10.29
CA LYS A 235 1.82 -18.66 -9.87
C LYS A 235 3.29 -19.07 -9.72
N LYS A 236 4.23 -18.13 -9.75
CA LYS A 236 5.61 -18.45 -9.38
C LYS A 236 5.70 -18.75 -7.90
N ALA A 237 6.18 -19.93 -7.55
CA ALA A 237 6.37 -20.30 -6.16
C ALA A 237 7.39 -19.38 -5.46
N PRO A 238 7.14 -18.96 -4.21
CA PRO A 238 8.13 -18.23 -3.41
C PRO A 238 9.39 -19.05 -3.13
N SER A 239 10.51 -18.37 -3.00
CA SER A 239 11.81 -18.91 -2.60
C SER A 239 12.39 -18.10 -1.42
N LYS A 240 13.52 -18.52 -0.89
CA LYS A 240 14.21 -17.78 0.20
C LYS A 240 14.67 -16.37 -0.19
N GLU A 241 14.76 -16.07 -1.50
CA GLU A 241 15.11 -14.75 -2.01
C GLU A 241 13.87 -13.88 -2.31
N THR A 242 12.65 -14.41 -2.11
CA THR A 242 11.41 -13.67 -2.39
C THR A 242 11.21 -12.58 -1.34
N ARG A 243 11.07 -11.33 -1.79
CA ARG A 243 10.86 -10.15 -0.94
C ARG A 243 9.41 -9.71 -0.88
N LEU A 244 8.66 -10.06 -1.90
CA LEU A 244 7.26 -9.70 -2.02
C LEU A 244 6.48 -10.89 -2.57
N VAL A 245 5.32 -11.14 -1.98
CA VAL A 245 4.35 -12.11 -2.49
C VAL A 245 3.01 -11.43 -2.72
N THR A 246 2.33 -11.83 -3.79
CA THR A 246 0.96 -11.41 -4.08
C THR A 246 0.02 -12.59 -3.84
N PHE A 247 -0.95 -12.41 -2.97
CA PHE A 247 -2.07 -13.34 -2.78
C PHE A 247 -3.25 -12.91 -3.63
N GLU A 248 -3.85 -13.88 -4.32
CA GLU A 248 -5.16 -13.73 -4.96
C GLU A 248 -6.11 -14.74 -4.35
N ALA A 249 -7.31 -14.29 -3.98
CA ALA A 249 -8.32 -15.13 -3.35
C ALA A 249 -9.71 -14.70 -3.78
N THR A 250 -10.66 -15.63 -3.83
CA THR A 250 -12.02 -15.40 -4.32
C THR A 250 -13.01 -15.49 -3.17
N ARG A 251 -13.96 -14.55 -3.09
CA ARG A 251 -15.13 -14.66 -2.24
C ARG A 251 -16.14 -15.65 -2.86
N LEU A 252 -16.63 -16.64 -2.07
CA LEU A 252 -17.76 -17.47 -2.46
C LEU A 252 -19.07 -16.70 -2.44
#